data_71dc15f016c00cfc25cc6ea3f00ebcac
#
_entry.id   71dc15f016c00cfc25cc6ea3f00ebcac
#
_cell.length_a   1.000
_cell.length_b   1.000
_cell.length_c   1.000
_cell.angle_alpha   90.00
_cell.angle_beta   90.00
_cell.angle_gamma   90.00
#
_symmetry.space_group_name_H-M   'P 1'
#
loop_
_entity.id
_entity.type
_entity.pdbx_description
1 polymer ?
#
loop_
_entity_poly.entity_id
_entity_poly.type
_entity_poly.pdbx_seq_one_letter_code
_entity_poly.pdbx_strand_id
1 'polypeptide(L)'
;VEKGGEIIPKITAVDTSARLLIGEKVRFIRTCPECGTPLKRIEGEAAWFCPNEKGCPPQIKGRIEHFISRKAMNIEGLGSETIGQFYSLGLVRDASDLYTLQPDVIAGLERMGERSAQNIVDAVKQSCSVPFERVLFALGIRYVGETVAKKLALALHSIDRIIEATTEDLIRIGDIGVRIAQSVVAYFSDEDNLRFVERLRQYGVQMQITEERLSERTDKL
;
A
#
# COMPACT_ATOMS: atom_id res chain seq x y z
N VAL A 1 31.90 -14.61 3.86
CA VAL A 1 30.52 -14.41 4.36
C VAL A 1 30.22 -15.52 5.35
N GLU A 2 29.81 -15.17 6.55
CA GLU A 2 29.38 -16.12 7.59
C GLU A 2 27.86 -16.05 7.77
N LYS A 3 27.27 -17.13 8.28
CA LYS A 3 25.86 -17.19 8.61
C LYS A 3 25.61 -16.35 9.87
N GLY A 4 24.91 -15.23 9.72
CA GLY A 4 24.50 -14.36 10.82
C GLY A 4 23.12 -14.76 11.34
N GLY A 5 23.07 -15.56 12.41
CA GLY A 5 21.82 -16.18 12.86
C GLY A 5 21.40 -17.35 11.96
N GLU A 6 20.09 -17.67 11.90
CA GLU A 6 19.66 -18.84 11.11
C GLU A 6 19.54 -18.59 9.61
N ILE A 7 19.34 -17.35 9.16
CA ILE A 7 18.93 -17.08 7.77
C ILE A 7 19.70 -15.94 7.10
N ILE A 8 20.24 -14.97 7.86
CA ILE A 8 20.83 -13.76 7.29
C ILE A 8 22.36 -13.90 7.16
N PRO A 9 22.94 -13.84 5.95
CA PRO A 9 24.38 -13.86 5.77
C PRO A 9 25.02 -12.56 6.26
N LYS A 10 26.08 -12.67 7.04
CA LYS A 10 26.90 -11.54 7.51
C LYS A 10 28.20 -11.48 6.70
N ILE A 11 28.50 -10.32 6.14
CA ILE A 11 29.78 -10.06 5.49
C ILE A 11 30.83 -9.85 6.59
N THR A 12 31.81 -10.72 6.67
CA THR A 12 32.86 -10.68 7.70
C THR A 12 34.17 -10.08 7.18
N ALA A 13 34.43 -10.26 5.88
CA ALA A 13 35.61 -9.67 5.24
C ALA A 13 35.35 -9.43 3.75
N VAL A 14 36.11 -8.55 3.15
CA VAL A 14 36.15 -8.29 1.71
C VAL A 14 37.54 -8.63 1.20
N ASP A 15 37.62 -9.59 0.28
CA ASP A 15 38.88 -9.86 -0.44
C ASP A 15 39.13 -8.76 -1.48
N THR A 16 40.18 -8.01 -1.26
CA THR A 16 40.55 -6.91 -2.17
C THR A 16 41.68 -7.30 -3.13
N SER A 17 42.18 -8.57 -3.07
CA SER A 17 43.31 -9.02 -3.89
C SER A 17 43.01 -8.96 -5.40
N ALA A 18 41.76 -9.17 -5.80
CA ALA A 18 41.34 -9.08 -7.19
C ALA A 18 40.88 -7.67 -7.63
N ARG A 19 40.99 -6.64 -6.77
CA ARG A 19 40.66 -5.26 -7.16
C ARG A 19 41.74 -4.73 -8.10
N LEU A 20 41.37 -4.54 -9.34
CA LEU A 20 42.20 -3.79 -10.28
C LEU A 20 42.26 -2.33 -9.84
N LEU A 21 43.47 -1.73 -9.86
CA LEU A 21 43.70 -0.32 -9.51
C LEU A 21 42.89 0.67 -10.35
N ILE A 22 42.30 0.21 -11.44
CA ILE A 22 41.58 1.00 -12.47
C ILE A 22 40.05 0.86 -12.35
N GLY A 23 39.55 0.18 -11.31
CA GLY A 23 38.10 0.04 -11.10
C GLY A 23 37.45 1.36 -10.67
N GLU A 24 36.42 1.79 -11.40
CA GLU A 24 35.60 2.91 -10.96
C GLU A 24 34.85 2.60 -9.66
N LYS A 25 34.84 3.54 -8.75
CA LYS A 25 34.06 3.41 -7.53
C LYS A 25 32.57 3.41 -7.87
N VAL A 26 31.83 2.40 -7.39
CA VAL A 26 30.38 2.37 -7.48
C VAL A 26 29.81 3.66 -6.88
N ARG A 27 29.05 4.40 -7.69
CA ARG A 27 28.33 5.59 -7.24
C ARG A 27 26.86 5.27 -7.12
N PHE A 28 26.26 5.59 -5.98
CA PHE A 28 24.80 5.48 -5.84
C PHE A 28 24.12 6.48 -6.76
N ILE A 29 23.03 6.04 -7.39
CA ILE A 29 22.16 6.92 -8.19
C ILE A 29 21.58 8.01 -7.28
N ARG A 30 21.49 9.22 -7.82
CA ARG A 30 20.92 10.38 -7.11
C ARG A 30 19.55 10.78 -7.61
N THR A 31 19.15 10.24 -8.74
CA THR A 31 17.86 10.49 -9.38
C THR A 31 17.14 9.18 -9.61
N CYS A 32 15.81 9.21 -9.58
CA CYS A 32 14.99 8.07 -9.89
C CYS A 32 15.17 7.66 -11.35
N PRO A 33 15.53 6.40 -11.66
CA PRO A 33 15.74 5.96 -13.04
C PRO A 33 14.45 5.98 -13.88
N GLU A 34 13.28 5.93 -13.23
CA GLU A 34 11.98 5.89 -13.91
C GLU A 34 11.42 7.29 -14.21
N CYS A 35 11.48 8.21 -13.27
CA CYS A 35 10.85 9.53 -13.40
C CYS A 35 11.81 10.72 -13.31
N GLY A 36 13.12 10.48 -13.15
CA GLY A 36 14.13 11.54 -13.08
C GLY A 36 14.11 12.39 -11.79
N THR A 37 13.17 12.17 -10.89
CA THR A 37 13.04 12.96 -9.65
C THR A 37 14.25 12.72 -8.74
N PRO A 38 14.84 13.76 -8.13
CA PRO A 38 15.91 13.61 -7.15
C PRO A 38 15.47 12.70 -5.99
N LEU A 39 16.28 11.68 -5.69
CA LEU A 39 16.05 10.78 -4.58
C LEU A 39 16.22 11.50 -3.25
N LYS A 40 15.42 11.14 -2.27
CA LYS A 40 15.50 11.64 -0.89
C LYS A 40 15.84 10.52 0.08
N ARG A 41 16.42 10.88 1.20
CA ARG A 41 16.67 9.99 2.34
C ARG A 41 16.02 10.60 3.57
N ILE A 42 15.27 9.79 4.30
CA ILE A 42 14.72 10.21 5.59
C ILE A 42 15.84 10.12 6.63
N GLU A 43 15.94 11.11 7.49
CA GLU A 43 16.89 11.11 8.58
C GLU A 43 16.68 9.86 9.47
N GLY A 44 17.78 9.17 9.79
CA GLY A 44 17.75 7.90 10.52
C GLY A 44 17.45 6.65 9.68
N GLU A 45 17.13 6.78 8.39
CA GLU A 45 16.92 5.63 7.49
C GLU A 45 18.12 5.45 6.53
N ALA A 46 18.49 4.21 6.23
CA ALA A 46 19.58 3.92 5.30
C ALA A 46 19.14 4.06 3.83
N ALA A 47 17.86 3.85 3.53
CA ALA A 47 17.33 3.78 2.18
C ALA A 47 17.13 5.16 1.54
N TRP A 48 17.47 5.24 0.25
CA TRP A 48 17.08 6.35 -0.62
C TRP A 48 15.81 5.97 -1.36
N PHE A 49 14.88 6.90 -1.52
CA PHE A 49 13.61 6.67 -2.19
C PHE A 49 13.23 7.84 -3.09
N CYS A 50 12.38 7.56 -4.07
CA CYS A 50 11.80 8.57 -4.92
C CYS A 50 10.62 9.23 -4.21
N PRO A 51 10.61 10.55 -3.98
CA PRO A 51 9.50 11.24 -3.30
C PRO A 51 8.32 11.54 -4.21
N ASN A 52 8.39 11.22 -5.51
CA ASN A 52 7.33 11.47 -6.47
C ASN A 52 6.25 10.36 -6.41
N GLU A 53 5.53 10.29 -5.31
CA GLU A 53 4.53 9.24 -5.07
C GLU A 53 3.36 9.29 -6.06
N LYS A 54 3.00 10.47 -6.54
CA LYS A 54 1.84 10.69 -7.41
C LYS A 54 2.16 10.60 -8.91
N GLY A 55 3.44 10.71 -9.28
CA GLY A 55 3.87 10.75 -10.68
C GLY A 55 4.86 9.67 -11.10
N CYS A 56 5.39 8.88 -10.16
CA CYS A 56 6.35 7.83 -10.49
C CYS A 56 5.61 6.51 -10.80
N PRO A 57 5.69 5.99 -12.05
CA PRO A 57 4.92 4.81 -12.46
C PRO A 57 5.10 3.58 -11.58
N PRO A 58 6.31 3.16 -11.17
CA PRO A 58 6.49 2.04 -10.25
C PRO A 58 5.80 2.24 -8.91
N GLN A 59 5.78 3.47 -8.37
CA GLN A 59 5.12 3.73 -7.09
C GLN A 59 3.60 3.68 -7.21
N ILE A 60 3.04 4.22 -8.30
CA ILE A 60 1.60 4.14 -8.57
C ILE A 60 1.19 2.68 -8.70
N LYS A 61 1.88 1.91 -9.55
CA LYS A 61 1.61 0.47 -9.74
C LYS A 61 1.76 -0.30 -8.43
N GLY A 62 2.84 -0.07 -7.68
CA GLY A 62 3.09 -0.74 -6.41
C GLY A 62 2.02 -0.44 -5.35
N ARG A 63 1.43 0.76 -5.32
CA ARG A 63 0.29 1.06 -4.44
C ARG A 63 -0.98 0.31 -4.85
N ILE A 64 -1.24 0.18 -6.16
CA ILE A 64 -2.37 -0.61 -6.66
C ILE A 64 -2.14 -2.09 -6.33
N GLU A 65 -0.93 -2.62 -6.54
CA GLU A 65 -0.57 -4.00 -6.19
C GLU A 65 -0.71 -4.27 -4.68
N HIS A 66 -0.28 -3.33 -3.84
CA HIS A 66 -0.51 -3.41 -2.39
C HIS A 66 -1.99 -3.47 -2.06
N PHE A 67 -2.79 -2.56 -2.65
CA PHE A 67 -4.23 -2.46 -2.42
C PHE A 67 -4.96 -3.76 -2.77
N ILE A 68 -4.66 -4.38 -3.92
CA ILE A 68 -5.30 -5.63 -4.36
C ILE A 68 -4.79 -6.87 -3.61
N SER A 69 -3.69 -6.77 -2.88
CA SER A 69 -3.02 -7.91 -2.27
C SER A 69 -3.94 -8.72 -1.34
N ARG A 70 -3.58 -10.01 -1.16
CA ARG A 70 -4.35 -10.96 -0.34
C ARG A 70 -4.61 -10.49 1.09
N LYS A 71 -3.68 -9.73 1.68
CA LYS A 71 -3.79 -9.20 3.04
C LYS A 71 -4.58 -7.88 3.11
N ALA A 72 -4.67 -7.18 2.00
CA ALA A 72 -5.46 -5.95 1.84
C ALA A 72 -6.87 -6.26 1.31
N MET A 73 -7.23 -5.79 0.13
CA MET A 73 -8.59 -5.95 -0.43
C MET A 73 -8.85 -7.34 -1.01
N ASN A 74 -7.82 -8.20 -1.17
CA ASN A 74 -7.92 -9.57 -1.70
C ASN A 74 -8.63 -9.65 -3.05
N ILE A 75 -8.25 -8.81 -3.99
CA ILE A 75 -8.81 -8.81 -5.33
C ILE A 75 -8.01 -9.81 -6.17
N GLU A 76 -8.62 -10.95 -6.42
CA GLU A 76 -8.00 -12.03 -7.21
C GLU A 76 -8.09 -11.77 -8.72
N GLY A 77 -7.23 -12.40 -9.49
CA GLY A 77 -7.19 -12.27 -10.96
C GLY A 77 -6.38 -11.08 -11.47
N LEU A 78 -5.87 -10.22 -10.59
CA LEU A 78 -5.01 -9.09 -10.93
C LEU A 78 -3.57 -9.37 -10.45
N GLY A 79 -2.64 -9.47 -11.39
CA GLY A 79 -1.20 -9.53 -11.13
C GLY A 79 -0.49 -8.25 -11.57
N SER A 80 0.82 -8.15 -11.28
CA SER A 80 1.65 -6.99 -11.66
C SER A 80 1.63 -6.71 -13.17
N GLU A 81 1.60 -7.75 -14.00
CA GLU A 81 1.51 -7.60 -15.47
C GLU A 81 0.18 -6.95 -15.88
N THR A 82 -0.94 -7.42 -15.31
CA THR A 82 -2.27 -6.87 -15.59
C THR A 82 -2.39 -5.43 -15.11
N ILE A 83 -1.91 -5.12 -13.91
CA ILE A 83 -1.87 -3.74 -13.41
C ILE A 83 -0.98 -2.87 -14.29
N GLY A 84 0.17 -3.39 -14.73
CA GLY A 84 1.05 -2.71 -15.70
C GLY A 84 0.34 -2.37 -17.00
N GLN A 85 -0.43 -3.32 -17.57
CA GLN A 85 -1.22 -3.13 -18.77
C GLN A 85 -2.33 -2.10 -18.58
N PHE A 86 -3.12 -2.21 -17.49
CA PHE A 86 -4.19 -1.24 -17.18
C PHE A 86 -3.64 0.18 -17.01
N TYR A 87 -2.51 0.30 -16.31
CA TYR A 87 -1.84 1.59 -16.13
C TYR A 87 -1.36 2.18 -17.47
N SER A 88 -0.71 1.37 -18.32
CA SER A 88 -0.18 1.81 -19.61
C SER A 88 -1.28 2.26 -20.58
N LEU A 89 -2.44 1.62 -20.52
CA LEU A 89 -3.62 1.98 -21.31
C LEU A 89 -4.44 3.13 -20.71
N GLY A 90 -4.04 3.63 -19.53
CA GLY A 90 -4.74 4.70 -18.84
C GLY A 90 -6.07 4.30 -18.21
N LEU A 91 -6.34 2.99 -18.08
CA LEU A 91 -7.54 2.47 -17.44
C LEU A 91 -7.53 2.66 -15.93
N VAL A 92 -6.34 2.66 -15.32
CA VAL A 92 -6.18 2.90 -13.87
C VAL A 92 -5.07 3.91 -13.63
N ARG A 93 -5.30 4.85 -12.70
CA ARG A 93 -4.35 5.82 -12.17
C ARG A 93 -4.13 5.63 -10.67
N ASP A 94 -5.16 5.16 -9.99
CA ASP A 94 -5.12 4.71 -8.61
C ASP A 94 -6.02 3.49 -8.42
N ALA A 95 -6.02 2.90 -7.23
CA ALA A 95 -6.77 1.68 -6.97
C ALA A 95 -8.30 1.87 -6.99
N SER A 96 -8.82 3.09 -6.81
CA SER A 96 -10.26 3.33 -6.89
C SER A 96 -10.81 3.23 -8.32
N ASP A 97 -9.95 3.40 -9.34
CA ASP A 97 -10.35 3.22 -10.74
C ASP A 97 -10.73 1.76 -11.05
N LEU A 98 -10.23 0.79 -10.26
CA LEU A 98 -10.62 -0.62 -10.43
C LEU A 98 -12.12 -0.84 -10.32
N TYR A 99 -12.81 -0.04 -9.51
CA TYR A 99 -14.25 -0.13 -9.27
C TYR A 99 -15.10 0.41 -10.43
N THR A 100 -14.49 1.10 -11.40
CA THR A 100 -15.16 1.62 -12.61
C THR A 100 -14.96 0.74 -13.84
N LEU A 101 -14.08 -0.26 -13.76
CA LEU A 101 -13.74 -1.13 -14.88
C LEU A 101 -14.95 -1.95 -15.33
N GLN A 102 -15.17 -1.98 -16.65
CA GLN A 102 -16.22 -2.77 -17.27
C GLN A 102 -15.66 -4.08 -17.83
N PRO A 103 -16.40 -5.20 -17.72
CA PRO A 103 -15.95 -6.50 -18.21
C PRO A 103 -15.57 -6.47 -19.70
N ASP A 104 -16.35 -5.79 -20.53
CA ASP A 104 -16.10 -5.70 -21.97
C ASP A 104 -14.79 -5.01 -22.32
N VAL A 105 -14.42 -3.97 -21.53
CA VAL A 105 -13.14 -3.28 -21.69
C VAL A 105 -11.98 -4.21 -21.36
N ILE A 106 -12.09 -4.96 -20.26
CA ILE A 106 -11.05 -5.91 -19.81
C ILE A 106 -10.93 -7.07 -20.81
N ALA A 107 -12.06 -7.63 -21.28
CA ALA A 107 -12.10 -8.76 -22.20
C ALA A 107 -11.43 -8.44 -23.55
N GLY A 108 -11.45 -7.17 -23.98
CA GLY A 108 -10.78 -6.71 -25.20
C GLY A 108 -9.26 -6.59 -25.08
N LEU A 109 -8.65 -6.80 -23.91
CA LEU A 109 -7.22 -6.67 -23.70
C LEU A 109 -6.45 -7.95 -24.06
N GLU A 110 -5.17 -7.78 -24.39
CA GLU A 110 -4.29 -8.91 -24.72
C GLU A 110 -4.24 -9.92 -23.55
N ARG A 111 -4.39 -11.21 -23.87
CA ARG A 111 -4.42 -12.34 -22.92
C ARG A 111 -5.58 -12.31 -21.91
N MET A 112 -6.60 -11.49 -22.13
CA MET A 112 -7.82 -11.46 -21.35
C MET A 112 -8.97 -12.05 -22.16
N GLY A 113 -9.80 -12.86 -21.51
CA GLY A 113 -11.05 -13.37 -22.08
C GLY A 113 -12.23 -12.95 -21.22
N GLU A 114 -13.44 -13.11 -21.74
CA GLU A 114 -14.69 -12.72 -21.07
C GLU A 114 -14.79 -13.28 -19.63
N ARG A 115 -14.44 -14.56 -19.45
CA ARG A 115 -14.47 -15.21 -18.12
C ARG A 115 -13.49 -14.57 -17.15
N SER A 116 -12.27 -14.28 -17.60
CA SER A 116 -11.24 -13.63 -16.75
C SER A 116 -11.66 -12.20 -16.40
N ALA A 117 -12.19 -11.46 -17.36
CA ALA A 117 -12.71 -10.12 -17.16
C ALA A 117 -13.87 -10.09 -16.14
N GLN A 118 -14.83 -11.01 -16.27
CA GLN A 118 -15.93 -11.12 -15.32
C GLN A 118 -15.44 -11.48 -13.92
N ASN A 119 -14.51 -12.44 -13.79
CA ASN A 119 -13.92 -12.81 -12.51
C ASN A 119 -13.23 -11.62 -11.80
N ILE A 120 -12.50 -10.79 -12.55
CA ILE A 120 -11.85 -9.58 -12.01
C ILE A 120 -12.92 -8.61 -11.48
N VAL A 121 -13.95 -8.30 -12.27
CA VAL A 121 -15.01 -7.38 -11.85
C VAL A 121 -15.76 -7.90 -10.63
N ASP A 122 -16.03 -9.20 -10.58
CA ASP A 122 -16.69 -9.82 -9.43
C ASP A 122 -15.80 -9.80 -8.18
N ALA A 123 -14.48 -10.05 -8.31
CA ALA A 123 -13.53 -9.93 -7.21
C ALA A 123 -13.43 -8.49 -6.68
N VAL A 124 -13.44 -7.49 -7.57
CA VAL A 124 -13.48 -6.06 -7.20
C VAL A 124 -14.76 -5.76 -6.42
N LYS A 125 -15.95 -6.21 -6.88
CA LYS A 125 -17.21 -6.03 -6.15
C LYS A 125 -17.19 -6.72 -4.77
N GLN A 126 -16.69 -7.94 -4.71
CA GLN A 126 -16.57 -8.68 -3.44
C GLN A 126 -15.64 -7.97 -2.44
N SER A 127 -14.62 -7.27 -2.93
CA SER A 127 -13.70 -6.54 -2.06
C SER A 127 -14.36 -5.43 -1.25
N CYS A 128 -15.52 -4.93 -1.65
CA CYS A 128 -16.27 -3.91 -0.90
C CYS A 128 -16.66 -4.39 0.51
N SER A 129 -16.81 -5.71 0.70
CA SER A 129 -17.21 -6.32 1.98
C SER A 129 -16.02 -6.77 2.84
N VAL A 130 -14.78 -6.52 2.44
CA VAL A 130 -13.63 -6.86 3.31
C VAL A 130 -13.68 -6.05 4.60
N PRO A 131 -13.22 -6.62 5.73
CA PRO A 131 -13.24 -5.94 7.02
C PRO A 131 -12.49 -4.61 7.01
N PHE A 132 -13.00 -3.62 7.75
CA PHE A 132 -12.48 -2.25 7.77
C PHE A 132 -10.98 -2.16 8.09
N GLU A 133 -10.46 -3.00 8.98
CA GLU A 133 -9.03 -3.03 9.28
C GLU A 133 -8.17 -3.41 8.06
N ARG A 134 -8.71 -4.19 7.14
CA ARG A 134 -8.02 -4.54 5.89
C ARG A 134 -8.07 -3.38 4.89
N VAL A 135 -9.19 -2.65 4.86
CA VAL A 135 -9.30 -1.41 4.09
C VAL A 135 -8.26 -0.40 4.56
N LEU A 136 -8.13 -0.18 5.88
CA LEU A 136 -7.09 0.70 6.44
C LEU A 136 -5.67 0.27 6.03
N PHE A 137 -5.39 -1.02 6.08
CA PHE A 137 -4.11 -1.55 5.62
C PHE A 137 -3.92 -1.32 4.12
N ALA A 138 -4.98 -1.49 3.32
CA ALA A 138 -4.97 -1.30 1.87
C ALA A 138 -4.68 0.15 1.44
N LEU A 139 -5.00 1.16 2.26
CA LEU A 139 -4.66 2.56 1.99
C LEU A 139 -3.15 2.80 1.88
N GLY A 140 -2.32 1.90 2.41
CA GLY A 140 -0.87 1.99 2.28
C GLY A 140 -0.23 3.12 3.08
N ILE A 141 -0.85 3.54 4.20
CA ILE A 141 -0.33 4.59 5.08
C ILE A 141 1.03 4.14 5.63
N ARG A 142 2.04 4.99 5.50
CA ARG A 142 3.40 4.66 5.93
C ARG A 142 3.42 4.28 7.42
N TYR A 143 4.15 3.24 7.78
CA TYR A 143 4.23 2.64 9.13
C TYR A 143 2.94 2.00 9.65
N VAL A 144 1.86 1.99 8.88
CA VAL A 144 0.60 1.31 9.23
C VAL A 144 0.58 -0.07 8.57
N GLY A 145 1.12 -1.07 9.27
CA GLY A 145 0.99 -2.47 8.88
C GLY A 145 -0.34 -3.09 9.35
N GLU A 146 -0.58 -4.37 9.05
CA GLU A 146 -1.81 -5.09 9.41
C GLU A 146 -2.17 -4.95 10.90
N THR A 147 -1.20 -5.11 11.80
CA THR A 147 -1.43 -5.00 13.26
C THR A 147 -1.85 -3.60 13.68
N VAL A 148 -1.20 -2.57 13.13
CA VAL A 148 -1.51 -1.17 13.42
C VAL A 148 -2.88 -0.80 12.86
N ALA A 149 -3.17 -1.19 11.61
CA ALA A 149 -4.47 -0.97 10.98
C ALA A 149 -5.62 -1.59 11.81
N LYS A 150 -5.42 -2.82 12.31
CA LYS A 150 -6.38 -3.48 13.19
C LYS A 150 -6.58 -2.73 14.50
N LYS A 151 -5.52 -2.23 15.12
CA LYS A 151 -5.61 -1.44 16.37
C LYS A 151 -6.35 -0.12 16.17
N LEU A 152 -6.03 0.61 15.10
CA LEU A 152 -6.72 1.85 14.74
C LEU A 152 -8.22 1.60 14.48
N ALA A 153 -8.54 0.56 13.69
CA ALA A 153 -9.92 0.20 13.40
C ALA A 153 -10.70 -0.14 14.67
N LEU A 154 -10.12 -0.94 15.57
CA LEU A 154 -10.75 -1.34 16.83
C LEU A 154 -10.89 -0.20 17.85
N ALA A 155 -10.01 0.80 17.81
CA ALA A 155 -10.06 1.93 18.74
C ALA A 155 -11.01 3.04 18.28
N LEU A 156 -11.04 3.31 16.97
CA LEU A 156 -11.75 4.45 16.40
C LEU A 156 -13.03 4.08 15.62
N HIS A 157 -13.19 2.80 15.28
CA HIS A 157 -14.37 2.17 14.69
C HIS A 157 -14.74 2.61 13.26
N SER A 158 -14.41 3.81 12.81
CA SER A 158 -14.73 4.32 11.48
C SER A 158 -13.61 5.15 10.89
N ILE A 159 -13.60 5.26 9.56
CA ILE A 159 -12.65 6.10 8.83
C ILE A 159 -12.79 7.58 9.22
N ASP A 160 -14.02 8.05 9.45
CA ASP A 160 -14.27 9.45 9.80
C ASP A 160 -13.62 9.82 11.13
N ARG A 161 -13.73 8.97 12.14
CA ARG A 161 -13.03 9.16 13.43
C ARG A 161 -11.51 9.12 13.31
N ILE A 162 -10.99 8.34 12.34
CA ILE A 162 -9.53 8.33 12.08
C ILE A 162 -9.11 9.64 11.41
N ILE A 163 -9.90 10.16 10.48
CA ILE A 163 -9.66 11.43 9.78
C ILE A 163 -9.67 12.61 10.79
N GLU A 164 -10.58 12.60 11.75
CA GLU A 164 -10.72 13.65 12.77
C GLU A 164 -9.70 13.54 13.91
N ALA A 165 -9.06 12.39 14.08
CA ALA A 165 -8.15 12.14 15.19
C ALA A 165 -6.87 12.98 15.11
N THR A 166 -6.52 13.58 16.24
CA THR A 166 -5.24 14.28 16.41
C THR A 166 -4.08 13.30 16.67
N THR A 167 -2.85 13.79 16.56
CA THR A 167 -1.67 12.99 16.94
C THR A 167 -1.77 12.52 18.38
N GLU A 168 -2.25 13.36 19.28
CA GLU A 168 -2.42 13.07 20.71
C GLU A 168 -3.45 11.96 20.94
N ASP A 169 -4.56 11.98 20.22
CA ASP A 169 -5.59 10.94 20.32
C ASP A 169 -5.06 9.58 19.84
N LEU A 170 -4.32 9.59 18.74
CA LEU A 170 -3.73 8.37 18.18
C LEU A 170 -2.66 7.74 19.10
N ILE A 171 -1.84 8.57 19.76
CA ILE A 171 -0.81 8.08 20.70
C ILE A 171 -1.41 7.41 21.94
N ARG A 172 -2.63 7.79 22.34
CA ARG A 172 -3.35 7.14 23.47
C ARG A 172 -3.76 5.69 23.14
N ILE A 173 -3.79 5.32 21.87
CA ILE A 173 -4.05 3.94 21.45
C ILE A 173 -2.78 3.12 21.69
N GLY A 174 -2.89 2.01 22.42
CA GLY A 174 -1.76 1.16 22.77
C GLY A 174 -0.90 0.77 21.57
N ASP A 175 0.41 0.87 21.69
CA ASP A 175 1.44 0.56 20.69
C ASP A 175 1.40 1.48 19.43
N ILE A 176 0.70 2.61 19.47
CA ILE A 176 0.79 3.65 18.45
C ILE A 176 1.79 4.71 18.90
N GLY A 177 3.01 4.66 18.36
CA GLY A 177 4.04 5.66 18.63
C GLY A 177 3.83 6.96 17.84
N VAL A 178 4.52 8.03 18.27
CA VAL A 178 4.46 9.36 17.63
C VAL A 178 4.65 9.30 16.12
N ARG A 179 5.60 8.50 15.64
CA ARG A 179 5.91 8.38 14.20
C ARG A 179 4.75 7.80 13.40
N ILE A 180 4.04 6.82 13.95
CA ILE A 180 2.84 6.24 13.32
C ILE A 180 1.71 7.25 13.32
N ALA A 181 1.45 7.88 14.46
CA ALA A 181 0.39 8.89 14.60
C ALA A 181 0.57 10.06 13.62
N GLN A 182 1.78 10.62 13.54
CA GLN A 182 2.10 11.67 12.58
C GLN A 182 1.91 11.22 11.12
N SER A 183 2.25 9.98 10.80
CA SER A 183 2.05 9.44 9.45
C SER A 183 0.57 9.30 9.09
N VAL A 184 -0.28 8.89 10.03
CA VAL A 184 -1.73 8.81 9.84
C VAL A 184 -2.33 10.21 9.63
N VAL A 185 -2.00 11.17 10.51
CA VAL A 185 -2.46 12.56 10.38
C VAL A 185 -2.00 13.18 9.07
N ALA A 186 -0.74 13.00 8.70
CA ALA A 186 -0.21 13.52 7.43
C ALA A 186 -0.91 12.91 6.21
N TYR A 187 -1.24 11.62 6.24
CA TYR A 187 -1.97 10.97 5.16
C TYR A 187 -3.35 11.59 4.94
N PHE A 188 -4.12 11.80 6.00
CA PHE A 188 -5.46 12.38 5.92
C PHE A 188 -5.49 13.91 5.84
N SER A 189 -4.34 14.59 5.96
CA SER A 189 -4.20 16.02 5.65
C SER A 189 -3.99 16.28 4.15
N ASP A 190 -3.72 15.25 3.35
CA ASP A 190 -3.57 15.36 1.90
C ASP A 190 -4.95 15.20 1.23
N GLU A 191 -5.38 16.23 0.50
CA GLU A 191 -6.67 16.25 -0.21
C GLU A 191 -6.83 15.13 -1.25
N ASP A 192 -5.74 14.70 -1.91
CA ASP A 192 -5.79 13.61 -2.88
C ASP A 192 -6.11 12.28 -2.18
N ASN A 193 -5.54 12.05 -1.00
CA ASN A 193 -5.83 10.88 -0.19
C ASN A 193 -7.29 10.91 0.33
N LEU A 194 -7.77 12.08 0.75
CA LEU A 194 -9.19 12.23 1.12
C LEU A 194 -10.12 11.95 -0.06
N ARG A 195 -9.81 12.48 -1.25
CA ARG A 195 -10.58 12.18 -2.47
C ARG A 195 -10.56 10.69 -2.83
N PHE A 196 -9.40 10.04 -2.66
CA PHE A 196 -9.27 8.59 -2.89
C PHE A 196 -10.16 7.79 -1.93
N VAL A 197 -10.15 8.11 -0.64
CA VAL A 197 -11.00 7.47 0.38
C VAL A 197 -12.49 7.71 0.08
N GLU A 198 -12.86 8.94 -0.29
CA GLU A 198 -14.25 9.26 -0.63
C GLU A 198 -14.75 8.51 -1.89
N ARG A 199 -13.90 8.35 -2.90
CA ARG A 199 -14.22 7.52 -4.07
C ARG A 199 -14.46 6.06 -3.68
N LEU A 200 -13.61 5.49 -2.83
CA LEU A 200 -13.82 4.13 -2.30
C LEU A 200 -15.13 4.01 -1.54
N ARG A 201 -15.49 5.01 -0.73
CA ARG A 201 -16.77 5.08 0.00
C ARG A 201 -17.96 5.07 -0.97
N GLN A 202 -17.89 5.86 -2.04
CA GLN A 202 -18.95 5.93 -3.08
C GLN A 202 -19.16 4.59 -3.80
N TYR A 203 -18.11 3.78 -3.93
CA TYR A 203 -18.21 2.42 -4.48
C TYR A 203 -18.68 1.37 -3.46
N GLY A 204 -18.98 1.76 -2.22
CA GLY A 204 -19.51 0.88 -1.20
C GLY A 204 -18.46 0.09 -0.42
N VAL A 205 -17.20 0.50 -0.46
CA VAL A 205 -16.14 -0.11 0.35
C VAL A 205 -16.43 0.11 1.84
N GLN A 206 -16.22 -0.91 2.65
CA GLN A 206 -16.49 -0.91 4.09
C GLN A 206 -15.61 0.09 4.85
N MET A 207 -16.19 1.18 5.36
CA MET A 207 -15.46 2.27 6.02
C MET A 207 -15.61 2.30 7.53
N GLN A 208 -16.18 1.25 8.13
CA GLN A 208 -16.39 1.12 9.57
C GLN A 208 -16.41 -0.34 10.00
N ILE A 209 -16.19 -0.58 11.29
CA ILE A 209 -16.35 -1.91 11.89
C ILE A 209 -17.83 -2.25 11.94
N THR A 210 -18.18 -3.50 11.59
CA THR A 210 -19.53 -4.02 11.72
C THR A 210 -19.88 -4.32 13.18
N GLU A 211 -21.17 -4.23 13.55
CA GLU A 211 -21.65 -4.50 14.91
C GLU A 211 -21.33 -5.92 15.36
N GLU A 212 -21.37 -6.89 14.46
CA GLU A 212 -21.00 -8.29 14.73
C GLU A 212 -19.57 -8.41 15.26
N ARG A 213 -18.62 -7.67 14.70
CA ARG A 213 -17.21 -7.66 15.14
C ARG A 213 -16.98 -6.91 16.45
N LEU A 214 -17.86 -5.97 16.79
CA LEU A 214 -17.83 -5.30 18.09
C LEU A 214 -18.34 -6.24 19.19
N SER A 215 -19.38 -7.04 18.91
CA SER A 215 -19.95 -8.01 19.86
C SER A 215 -19.03 -9.19 20.16
N GLU A 216 -18.33 -9.75 19.18
CA GLU A 216 -17.34 -10.82 19.38
C GLU A 216 -16.23 -10.49 20.39
N ARG A 217 -16.01 -9.21 20.67
CA ARG A 217 -15.01 -8.73 21.64
C ARG A 217 -15.56 -8.69 23.07
N THR A 218 -16.87 -8.47 23.22
CA THR A 218 -17.53 -8.41 24.53
C THR A 218 -17.64 -9.79 25.16
N ASP A 219 -17.71 -10.85 24.34
CA ASP A 219 -17.82 -12.24 24.81
C ASP A 219 -16.47 -12.90 25.19
N LYS A 220 -15.35 -12.20 25.02
CA LYS A 220 -13.99 -12.69 25.34
C LYS A 220 -13.33 -12.00 26.52
N LEU A 221 -14.06 -11.18 27.27
CA LEU A 221 -13.69 -10.56 28.55
C LEU A 221 -14.47 -11.22 29.70
#